data_27f6c62c5ae420c96c39f805a04a9a1a
#
_entry.id   27f6c62c5ae420c96c39f805a04a9a1a
#
_cell.length_a   1.000
_cell.length_b   1.000
_cell.length_c   1.000
_cell.angle_alpha   90.00
_cell.angle_beta   90.00
_cell.angle_gamma   90.00
#
_symmetry.space_group_name_H-M   'P 1'
#
loop_
_entity.id
_entity.type
_entity.pdbx_description
1 polymer ?
#
loop_
_entity_poly.entity_id
_entity_poly.type
_entity_poly.pdbx_seq_one_letter_code
_entity_poly.pdbx_strand_id
1 'polypeptide(L)'
;MNQEQVTTENTEEKAAEVTASSEMTGQTQEAVRPKGKWFGRGIYGSKDVPIRILDGLIAAMIVVIVGMIIFFAVRGGFHIIYDTDGGSEVAAQKVRYGEFLTEPETPYKPGYTFDGWYTEKEGETVLWYFQSEKVTGDMTLTAHWVPAQITVKFDYDGGTDATGSDMESKQVTFGENYGELPTPVKEGSTFAGWEYSGQIITADTVVQMTGEHVLTAIWN
;
A
#
# COMPACT_ATOMS: atom_id res chain seq x y z
N MET A 1 -14.69 38.87 40.01
CA MET A 1 -15.79 38.24 40.71
C MET A 1 -15.55 36.74 40.64
N ASN A 2 -15.07 36.32 41.76
CA ASN A 2 -15.18 35.11 42.56
C ASN A 2 -14.75 33.83 41.85
N GLN A 3 -13.59 33.24 42.21
CA GLN A 3 -13.22 32.52 43.45
C GLN A 3 -14.17 31.35 43.67
N GLU A 4 -13.73 30.12 43.83
CA GLU A 4 -13.02 29.47 44.97
C GLU A 4 -12.62 28.09 44.52
N GLN A 5 -11.40 27.62 44.55
CA GLN A 5 -10.57 27.19 45.70
C GLN A 5 -11.20 26.09 46.59
N VAL A 6 -10.25 25.20 46.98
CA VAL A 6 -10.23 24.42 48.25
C VAL A 6 -10.62 22.97 48.09
N THR A 7 -9.90 21.96 48.58
CA THR A 7 -8.75 21.77 49.48
C THR A 7 -8.22 20.37 49.40
N THR A 8 -6.94 20.27 49.62
CA THR A 8 -6.12 19.22 50.22
C THR A 8 -6.67 18.66 51.56
N GLU A 9 -6.32 17.41 51.87
CA GLU A 9 -5.89 16.93 53.21
C GLU A 9 -5.67 15.41 53.09
N ASN A 10 -4.46 14.88 53.17
CA ASN A 10 -3.57 14.69 54.30
C ASN A 10 -4.20 13.84 55.42
N THR A 11 -3.72 12.64 55.61
CA THR A 11 -3.53 12.06 56.94
C THR A 11 -2.42 11.01 56.92
N GLU A 12 -1.28 11.41 57.35
CA GLU A 12 -0.25 10.60 58.00
C GLU A 12 -0.75 10.11 59.37
N GLU A 13 0.04 9.19 59.88
CA GLU A 13 0.16 8.78 61.29
C GLU A 13 -0.54 7.48 61.68
N LYS A 14 0.15 6.39 61.99
CA LYS A 14 0.78 6.30 63.34
C LYS A 14 1.62 5.01 63.45
N ALA A 15 2.85 5.20 63.77
CA ALA A 15 3.70 4.20 64.39
C ALA A 15 3.35 4.06 65.87
N ALA A 16 3.34 2.87 66.37
CA ALA A 16 3.58 2.62 67.79
C ALA A 16 4.10 1.21 68.00
N GLU A 17 5.28 1.22 68.43
CA GLU A 17 6.14 0.31 69.13
C GLU A 17 5.47 -0.33 70.36
N VAL A 18 5.61 -1.68 70.53
CA VAL A 18 5.68 -2.30 71.84
C VAL A 18 6.64 -3.45 71.79
N THR A 19 7.76 -3.24 72.43
CA THR A 19 8.70 -4.24 72.93
C THR A 19 8.13 -4.93 74.17
N ALA A 20 8.27 -6.25 74.25
CA ALA A 20 8.62 -6.92 75.52
C ALA A 20 8.92 -8.42 75.29
N SER A 21 10.06 -8.76 75.73
CA SER A 21 10.72 -10.04 75.92
C SER A 21 9.88 -11.08 76.73
N SER A 22 10.05 -12.32 76.38
CA SER A 22 10.50 -13.36 77.36
C SER A 22 10.87 -14.67 76.64
N GLU A 23 12.02 -15.14 77.06
CA GLU A 23 12.58 -16.45 76.79
C GLU A 23 11.63 -17.57 77.27
N MET A 24 11.54 -18.66 76.57
CA MET A 24 11.98 -20.00 77.13
C MET A 24 11.75 -21.15 76.14
N THR A 25 12.84 -21.87 75.95
CA THR A 25 12.97 -23.34 75.90
C THR A 25 12.34 -24.12 74.76
N GLY A 26 13.21 -24.54 73.90
CA GLY A 26 13.42 -25.81 73.29
C GLY A 26 12.28 -26.81 73.10
N GLN A 27 12.08 -27.07 71.83
CA GLN A 27 11.94 -28.47 71.38
C GLN A 27 12.02 -28.46 69.85
N THR A 28 13.04 -29.13 69.37
CA THR A 28 13.26 -29.54 67.99
C THR A 28 12.05 -30.38 67.54
N GLN A 29 11.16 -29.83 66.77
CA GLN A 29 10.28 -30.62 65.93
C GLN A 29 10.76 -30.53 64.50
N GLU A 30 11.41 -31.60 64.13
CA GLU A 30 11.77 -31.95 62.76
C GLU A 30 10.46 -32.03 61.93
N ALA A 31 10.13 -30.97 61.20
CA ALA A 31 9.01 -30.98 60.26
C ALA A 31 9.38 -31.91 59.10
N VAL A 32 8.83 -33.13 59.16
CA VAL A 32 8.83 -34.08 58.06
C VAL A 32 8.18 -33.41 56.84
N ARG A 33 9.00 -32.97 55.90
CA ARG A 33 8.56 -32.54 54.60
C ARG A 33 8.02 -33.76 53.84
N PRO A 34 6.77 -33.73 53.34
CA PRO A 34 6.27 -34.80 52.50
C PRO A 34 7.13 -34.86 51.24
N LYS A 35 7.76 -36.02 51.02
CA LYS A 35 8.42 -36.35 49.75
C LYS A 35 7.36 -36.44 48.64
N GLY A 36 6.97 -35.33 48.10
CA GLY A 36 6.23 -35.25 46.84
C GLY A 36 7.15 -35.66 45.71
N LYS A 37 7.15 -36.93 45.39
CA LYS A 37 7.66 -37.42 44.11
C LYS A 37 6.71 -36.98 43.02
N TRP A 38 6.88 -35.80 42.50
CA TRP A 38 6.21 -35.42 41.27
C TRP A 38 7.10 -34.47 40.46
N PHE A 39 8.01 -35.05 39.82
CA PHE A 39 8.62 -34.76 38.53
C PHE A 39 9.70 -35.82 38.38
N GLY A 40 9.50 -36.66 37.38
CA GLY A 40 10.43 -37.71 37.02
C GLY A 40 11.81 -37.11 36.74
N ARG A 41 12.84 -37.92 37.01
CA ARG A 41 14.22 -37.63 36.68
C ARG A 41 14.31 -36.92 35.33
N GLY A 42 14.61 -35.63 35.36
CA GLY A 42 15.08 -34.94 34.18
C GLY A 42 16.27 -35.66 33.58
N ILE A 43 16.48 -35.53 32.33
CA ILE A 43 17.53 -36.12 31.48
C ILE A 43 18.95 -35.76 31.99
N TYR A 44 19.03 -34.91 33.01
CA TYR A 44 20.28 -34.47 33.60
C TYR A 44 20.57 -35.33 34.84
N GLY A 45 21.50 -36.29 34.65
CA GLY A 45 22.09 -37.00 35.76
C GLY A 45 22.70 -36.02 36.77
N SER A 46 22.82 -36.48 38.02
CA SER A 46 23.17 -35.78 39.26
C SER A 46 24.48 -34.96 39.26
N LYS A 47 24.71 -34.12 38.26
CA LYS A 47 25.75 -33.09 38.29
C LYS A 47 25.06 -31.75 38.24
N ASP A 48 25.14 -30.98 39.32
CA ASP A 48 24.72 -29.62 39.37
C ASP A 48 25.48 -28.84 38.27
N VAL A 49 24.79 -28.48 37.22
CA VAL A 49 25.35 -27.59 36.17
C VAL A 49 25.41 -26.21 36.80
N PRO A 50 26.58 -25.58 36.94
CA PRO A 50 26.67 -24.24 37.49
C PRO A 50 25.79 -23.30 36.70
N ILE A 51 24.93 -22.54 37.37
CA ILE A 51 23.97 -21.59 36.77
C ILE A 51 24.63 -20.69 35.70
N ARG A 52 25.88 -20.29 35.95
CA ARG A 52 26.67 -19.50 34.98
C ARG A 52 26.94 -20.20 33.64
N ILE A 53 27.06 -21.55 33.64
CA ILE A 53 27.23 -22.32 32.41
C ILE A 53 25.87 -22.38 31.66
N LEU A 54 24.77 -22.55 32.37
CA LEU A 54 23.44 -22.56 31.81
C LEU A 54 23.07 -21.18 31.19
N ASP A 55 23.37 -20.10 31.91
CA ASP A 55 23.17 -18.73 31.39
C ASP A 55 24.02 -18.46 30.16
N GLY A 56 25.26 -18.95 30.15
CA GLY A 56 26.13 -18.84 28.97
C GLY A 56 25.60 -19.61 27.76
N LEU A 57 25.05 -20.81 27.96
CA LEU A 57 24.44 -21.63 26.92
C LEU A 57 23.16 -20.97 26.37
N ILE A 58 22.32 -20.39 27.24
CA ILE A 58 21.10 -19.68 26.84
C ILE A 58 21.48 -18.45 26.02
N ALA A 59 22.45 -17.67 26.50
CA ALA A 59 22.93 -16.49 25.77
C ALA A 59 23.50 -16.85 24.37
N ALA A 60 24.32 -17.93 24.31
CA ALA A 60 24.85 -18.43 23.05
C ALA A 60 23.73 -18.89 22.09
N MET A 61 22.72 -19.59 22.61
CA MET A 61 21.58 -20.04 21.81
C MET A 61 20.75 -18.86 21.27
N ILE A 62 20.52 -17.83 22.09
CA ILE A 62 19.84 -16.62 21.65
C ILE A 62 20.62 -15.94 20.50
N VAL A 63 21.95 -15.80 20.63
CA VAL A 63 22.80 -15.23 19.58
C VAL A 63 22.71 -16.04 18.28
N VAL A 64 22.72 -17.37 18.38
CA VAL A 64 22.56 -18.25 17.20
C VAL A 64 21.19 -18.10 16.56
N ILE A 65 20.12 -18.05 17.37
CA ILE A 65 18.74 -17.86 16.85
C ILE A 65 18.60 -16.51 16.17
N VAL A 66 19.08 -15.44 16.80
CA VAL A 66 19.05 -14.09 16.21
C VAL A 66 19.89 -14.04 14.93
N GLY A 67 21.08 -14.63 14.94
CA GLY A 67 21.93 -14.77 13.75
C GLY A 67 21.24 -15.55 12.62
N MET A 68 20.52 -16.61 12.95
CA MET A 68 19.77 -17.41 11.99
C MET A 68 18.57 -16.63 11.42
N ILE A 69 17.82 -15.90 12.25
CA ILE A 69 16.71 -15.04 11.80
C ILE A 69 17.23 -13.99 10.82
N ILE A 70 18.30 -13.28 11.16
CA ILE A 70 18.93 -12.29 10.29
C ILE A 70 19.42 -12.95 9.00
N PHE A 71 20.06 -14.11 9.07
CA PHE A 71 20.56 -14.85 7.91
C PHE A 71 19.43 -15.24 6.94
N PHE A 72 18.31 -15.74 7.44
CA PHE A 72 17.16 -16.09 6.60
C PHE A 72 16.44 -14.85 6.08
N ALA A 73 16.30 -13.80 6.88
CA ALA A 73 15.71 -12.54 6.45
C ALA A 73 16.50 -11.89 5.29
N VAL A 74 17.84 -11.90 5.38
CA VAL A 74 18.71 -11.33 4.35
C VAL A 74 18.78 -12.20 3.09
N ARG A 75 18.73 -13.53 3.23
CA ARG A 75 18.81 -14.47 2.09
C ARG A 75 17.44 -14.82 1.48
N GLY A 76 16.36 -14.67 2.22
CA GLY A 76 14.99 -15.02 1.77
C GLY A 76 14.52 -14.22 0.56
N GLY A 77 14.91 -12.96 0.47
CA GLY A 77 14.40 -11.99 -0.50
C GLY A 77 12.92 -11.67 -0.26
N PHE A 78 12.54 -10.48 -0.65
CA PHE A 78 11.16 -9.98 -0.57
C PHE A 78 10.42 -10.18 -1.88
N HIS A 79 9.13 -10.42 -1.80
CA HIS A 79 8.26 -10.54 -2.95
C HIS A 79 7.65 -9.17 -3.27
N ILE A 80 7.84 -8.75 -4.50
CA ILE A 80 7.30 -7.50 -5.01
C ILE A 80 6.22 -7.87 -6.02
N ILE A 81 5.00 -7.47 -5.73
CA ILE A 81 3.82 -7.73 -6.55
C ILE A 81 3.52 -6.45 -7.34
N TYR A 82 3.21 -6.60 -8.61
CA TYR A 82 2.77 -5.50 -9.48
C TYR A 82 1.26 -5.63 -9.70
N ASP A 83 0.50 -4.71 -9.11
CA ASP A 83 -0.92 -4.56 -9.40
C ASP A 83 -1.07 -3.59 -10.56
N THR A 84 -1.48 -4.10 -11.71
CA THR A 84 -1.58 -3.30 -12.95
C THR A 84 -2.87 -2.51 -13.06
N ASP A 85 -3.78 -2.61 -12.09
CA ASP A 85 -5.08 -1.92 -12.09
C ASP A 85 -5.80 -2.04 -13.46
N GLY A 86 -5.90 -3.26 -13.98
CA GLY A 86 -6.54 -3.56 -15.26
C GLY A 86 -5.68 -3.35 -16.50
N GLY A 87 -4.40 -3.07 -16.37
CA GLY A 87 -3.43 -3.12 -17.45
C GLY A 87 -2.91 -4.53 -17.74
N SER A 88 -1.98 -4.66 -18.69
CA SER A 88 -1.31 -5.93 -19.00
C SER A 88 -0.54 -6.46 -17.79
N GLU A 89 -0.52 -7.77 -17.62
CA GLU A 89 0.11 -8.44 -16.48
C GLU A 89 1.63 -8.19 -16.45
N VAL A 90 2.15 -7.94 -15.24
CA VAL A 90 3.57 -7.79 -14.95
C VAL A 90 3.99 -8.83 -13.91
N ALA A 91 5.05 -9.58 -14.22
CA ALA A 91 5.53 -10.64 -13.35
C ALA A 91 6.10 -10.09 -12.03
N ALA A 92 5.76 -10.74 -10.92
CA ALA A 92 6.32 -10.43 -9.62
C ALA A 92 7.84 -10.62 -9.60
N GLN A 93 8.54 -9.81 -8.81
CA GLN A 93 10.00 -9.90 -8.64
C GLN A 93 10.34 -10.36 -7.22
N LYS A 94 11.47 -11.05 -7.08
CA LYS A 94 12.05 -11.40 -5.78
C LYS A 94 13.39 -10.70 -5.63
N VAL A 95 13.49 -9.82 -4.62
CA VAL A 95 14.64 -8.92 -4.43
C VAL A 95 15.12 -8.98 -2.99
N ARG A 96 16.45 -8.88 -2.75
CA ARG A 96 17.02 -8.92 -1.40
C ARG A 96 16.89 -7.58 -0.70
N TYR A 97 16.98 -7.64 0.62
CA TYR A 97 17.00 -6.43 1.44
C TYR A 97 18.10 -5.46 0.98
N GLY A 98 17.73 -4.20 0.77
CA GLY A 98 18.66 -3.13 0.41
C GLY A 98 19.09 -3.10 -1.06
N GLU A 99 18.61 -4.02 -1.89
CA GLU A 99 18.81 -3.97 -3.35
C GLU A 99 17.77 -3.08 -4.02
N PHE A 100 18.06 -2.64 -5.23
CA PHE A 100 17.12 -1.91 -6.09
C PHE A 100 16.25 -2.88 -6.87
N LEU A 101 15.00 -2.49 -7.15
CA LEU A 101 14.15 -3.19 -8.10
C LEU A 101 14.65 -2.96 -9.53
N THR A 102 14.53 -4.00 -10.34
CA THR A 102 14.62 -3.82 -11.79
C THR A 102 13.30 -3.29 -12.30
N GLU A 103 13.31 -2.16 -13.00
CA GLU A 103 12.11 -1.60 -13.60
C GLU A 103 11.52 -2.59 -14.61
N PRO A 104 10.25 -2.99 -14.48
CA PRO A 104 9.60 -3.90 -15.41
C PRO A 104 9.28 -3.20 -16.73
N GLU A 105 8.90 -3.99 -17.75
CA GLU A 105 8.31 -3.43 -18.97
C GLU A 105 7.05 -2.63 -18.60
N THR A 106 6.89 -1.49 -19.29
CA THR A 106 5.72 -0.61 -19.08
C THR A 106 4.44 -1.38 -19.43
N PRO A 107 3.49 -1.50 -18.49
CA PRO A 107 2.23 -2.15 -18.77
C PRO A 107 1.39 -1.33 -19.75
N TYR A 108 0.45 -2.00 -20.42
CA TYR A 108 -0.46 -1.36 -21.36
C TYR A 108 -1.91 -1.49 -20.91
N LYS A 109 -2.66 -0.37 -20.98
CA LYS A 109 -4.10 -0.30 -20.72
C LYS A 109 -4.76 0.50 -21.83
N PRO A 110 -5.69 -0.09 -22.60
CA PRO A 110 -6.36 0.63 -23.71
C PRO A 110 -7.01 1.92 -23.24
N GLY A 111 -6.74 3.02 -23.93
CA GLY A 111 -7.31 4.33 -23.63
C GLY A 111 -6.65 5.07 -22.47
N TYR A 112 -5.56 4.53 -21.91
CA TYR A 112 -4.83 5.15 -20.80
C TYR A 112 -3.34 5.24 -21.10
N THR A 113 -2.70 6.23 -20.51
CA THR A 113 -1.25 6.39 -20.47
C THR A 113 -0.75 6.01 -19.10
N PHE A 114 0.30 5.19 -19.06
CA PHE A 114 0.93 4.80 -17.81
C PHE A 114 1.67 6.00 -17.19
N ASP A 115 1.35 6.31 -15.92
CA ASP A 115 1.92 7.43 -15.18
C ASP A 115 3.06 7.01 -14.25
N GLY A 116 3.09 5.73 -13.83
CA GLY A 116 4.13 5.19 -12.98
C GLY A 116 3.63 4.12 -12.02
N TRP A 117 4.59 3.59 -11.27
CA TRP A 117 4.34 2.64 -10.18
C TRP A 117 4.30 3.36 -8.85
N TYR A 118 3.26 3.13 -8.07
CA TYR A 118 3.03 3.75 -6.77
C TYR A 118 2.96 2.73 -5.66
N THR A 119 3.29 3.14 -4.43
CA THR A 119 3.19 2.31 -3.23
C THR A 119 2.68 3.12 -2.05
N GLU A 120 2.19 2.43 -1.02
CA GLU A 120 1.77 3.04 0.23
C GLU A 120 2.99 3.22 1.15
N LYS A 121 3.23 4.46 1.63
CA LYS A 121 4.20 4.78 2.67
C LYS A 121 3.55 5.69 3.70
N GLU A 122 3.56 5.26 4.95
CA GLU A 122 3.01 6.04 6.08
C GLU A 122 1.55 6.50 5.88
N GLY A 123 0.78 5.73 5.08
CA GLY A 123 -0.62 6.05 4.74
C GLY A 123 -0.80 7.01 3.58
N GLU A 124 0.28 7.33 2.86
CA GLU A 124 0.26 8.12 1.64
C GLU A 124 0.67 7.28 0.43
N THR A 125 -0.01 7.48 -0.70
CA THR A 125 0.34 6.88 -1.99
C THR A 125 1.45 7.70 -2.63
N VAL A 126 2.63 7.10 -2.82
CA VAL A 126 3.81 7.78 -3.37
C VAL A 126 4.37 7.05 -4.58
N LEU A 127 4.91 7.82 -5.54
CA LEU A 127 5.58 7.28 -6.72
C LEU A 127 6.84 6.52 -6.30
N TRP A 128 7.03 5.31 -6.85
CA TRP A 128 8.23 4.51 -6.64
C TRP A 128 9.33 4.86 -7.65
N TYR A 129 10.52 5.16 -7.14
CA TYR A 129 11.69 5.49 -7.96
C TYR A 129 12.67 4.32 -7.99
N PHE A 130 12.70 3.53 -9.07
CA PHE A 130 13.51 2.31 -9.23
C PHE A 130 15.01 2.54 -9.05
N GLN A 131 15.51 3.73 -9.36
CA GLN A 131 16.95 4.05 -9.31
C GLN A 131 17.42 4.60 -7.98
N SER A 132 16.51 4.99 -7.08
CA SER A 132 16.85 5.62 -5.81
C SER A 132 16.28 4.91 -4.59
N GLU A 133 15.22 4.12 -4.75
CA GLU A 133 14.56 3.45 -3.64
C GLU A 133 14.96 1.98 -3.53
N LYS A 134 15.25 1.58 -2.30
CA LYS A 134 15.69 0.22 -1.97
C LYS A 134 14.58 -0.57 -1.34
N VAL A 135 14.53 -1.86 -1.65
CA VAL A 135 13.59 -2.79 -1.07
C VAL A 135 13.94 -3.06 0.40
N THR A 136 12.95 -2.88 1.28
CA THR A 136 13.09 -3.11 2.72
C THR A 136 12.10 -4.14 3.26
N GLY A 137 11.15 -4.61 2.43
CA GLY A 137 10.11 -5.57 2.79
C GLY A 137 9.33 -6.04 1.59
N ASP A 138 8.41 -6.97 1.82
CA ASP A 138 7.38 -7.30 0.83
C ASP A 138 6.53 -6.07 0.55
N MET A 139 6.20 -5.84 -0.72
CA MET A 139 5.42 -4.67 -1.12
C MET A 139 4.62 -4.93 -2.39
N THR A 140 3.58 -4.14 -2.57
CA THR A 140 2.83 -4.06 -3.82
C THR A 140 3.09 -2.70 -4.46
N LEU A 141 3.39 -2.72 -5.75
CA LEU A 141 3.45 -1.54 -6.59
C LEU A 141 2.22 -1.52 -7.47
N THR A 142 1.42 -0.45 -7.36
CA THR A 142 0.18 -0.28 -8.12
C THR A 142 0.42 0.67 -9.29
N ALA A 143 -0.01 0.27 -10.48
CA ALA A 143 0.07 1.11 -11.67
C ALA A 143 -0.92 2.27 -11.57
N HIS A 144 -0.45 3.47 -11.85
CA HIS A 144 -1.31 4.63 -12.04
C HIS A 144 -1.51 4.92 -13.52
N TRP A 145 -2.74 5.31 -13.88
CA TRP A 145 -3.16 5.53 -15.24
C TRP A 145 -3.80 6.90 -15.40
N VAL A 146 -3.42 7.58 -16.47
CA VAL A 146 -4.05 8.85 -16.89
C VAL A 146 -4.84 8.59 -18.17
N PRO A 147 -6.13 9.00 -18.25
CA PRO A 147 -6.90 8.89 -19.48
C PRO A 147 -6.18 9.55 -20.65
N ALA A 148 -6.10 8.86 -21.78
CA ALA A 148 -5.43 9.36 -22.95
C ALA A 148 -6.16 10.56 -23.56
N GLN A 149 -5.40 11.56 -24.02
CA GLN A 149 -5.91 12.63 -24.87
C GLN A 149 -5.92 12.14 -26.30
N ILE A 150 -7.08 12.26 -26.95
CA ILE A 150 -7.32 11.72 -28.28
C ILE A 150 -7.68 12.88 -29.22
N THR A 151 -7.03 12.91 -30.37
CA THR A 151 -7.35 13.89 -31.42
C THR A 151 -8.52 13.40 -32.24
N VAL A 152 -9.59 14.18 -32.25
CA VAL A 152 -10.76 13.98 -33.12
C VAL A 152 -10.67 15.00 -34.25
N LYS A 153 -10.71 14.57 -35.50
CA LYS A 153 -10.76 15.40 -36.68
C LYS A 153 -12.18 15.44 -37.20
N PHE A 154 -12.52 16.52 -37.93
CA PHE A 154 -13.84 16.72 -38.52
C PHE A 154 -13.75 16.74 -40.05
N ASP A 155 -14.50 15.84 -40.67
CA ASP A 155 -14.75 15.85 -42.11
C ASP A 155 -16.18 16.41 -42.34
N TYR A 156 -16.27 17.60 -42.87
CA TYR A 156 -17.53 18.31 -43.09
C TYR A 156 -18.31 17.78 -44.30
N ASP A 157 -17.73 16.83 -45.07
CA ASP A 157 -18.34 16.25 -46.29
C ASP A 157 -18.91 17.33 -47.23
N GLY A 158 -18.11 18.33 -47.54
CA GLY A 158 -18.47 19.45 -48.42
C GLY A 158 -19.34 20.55 -47.78
N GLY A 159 -19.59 20.46 -46.48
CA GLY A 159 -20.10 21.57 -45.66
C GLY A 159 -18.98 22.42 -45.11
N THR A 160 -19.33 23.42 -44.29
CA THR A 160 -18.44 24.29 -43.53
C THR A 160 -19.00 24.46 -42.10
N ASP A 161 -18.16 24.87 -41.15
CA ASP A 161 -18.68 25.27 -39.85
C ASP A 161 -19.61 26.50 -39.97
N ALA A 162 -20.68 26.53 -39.19
CA ALA A 162 -21.65 27.63 -39.20
C ALA A 162 -21.02 28.99 -38.85
N THR A 163 -19.89 28.98 -38.15
CA THR A 163 -19.11 30.18 -37.79
C THR A 163 -18.20 30.65 -38.93
N GLY A 164 -18.08 29.87 -40.03
CA GLY A 164 -17.17 30.14 -41.14
C GLY A 164 -15.68 29.90 -40.81
N SER A 165 -15.39 29.28 -39.68
CA SER A 165 -14.04 28.91 -39.25
C SER A 165 -14.05 27.41 -38.97
N ASP A 166 -13.73 26.61 -39.97
CA ASP A 166 -13.75 25.16 -39.87
C ASP A 166 -12.79 24.69 -38.75
N MET A 167 -13.35 24.03 -37.76
CA MET A 167 -12.56 23.39 -36.73
C MET A 167 -11.95 22.11 -37.32
N GLU A 168 -10.64 22.09 -37.54
CA GLU A 168 -9.95 20.91 -38.09
C GLU A 168 -9.90 19.74 -37.12
N SER A 169 -9.70 20.03 -35.83
CA SER A 169 -9.58 18.99 -34.82
C SER A 169 -9.90 19.48 -33.40
N LYS A 170 -10.23 18.55 -32.54
CA LYS A 170 -10.48 18.75 -31.10
C LYS A 170 -9.76 17.68 -30.28
N GLN A 171 -9.24 18.05 -29.11
CA GLN A 171 -8.76 17.09 -28.14
C GLN A 171 -9.92 16.66 -27.22
N VAL A 172 -10.06 15.37 -27.04
CA VAL A 172 -11.03 14.74 -26.13
C VAL A 172 -10.33 13.75 -25.22
N THR A 173 -10.90 13.52 -24.04
CA THR A 173 -10.34 12.61 -23.04
C THR A 173 -11.04 11.25 -23.13
N PHE A 174 -10.28 10.19 -23.17
CA PHE A 174 -10.84 8.83 -23.12
C PHE A 174 -11.70 8.63 -21.86
N GLY A 175 -12.90 8.06 -22.06
CA GLY A 175 -13.85 7.81 -20.97
C GLY A 175 -14.72 9.01 -20.59
N GLU A 176 -14.43 10.21 -21.09
CA GLU A 176 -15.28 11.39 -20.94
C GLU A 176 -16.21 11.58 -22.14
N ASN A 177 -17.13 12.51 -22.05
CA ASN A 177 -18.01 12.85 -23.17
C ASN A 177 -17.25 13.65 -24.23
N TYR A 178 -17.65 13.53 -25.51
CA TYR A 178 -17.08 14.35 -26.59
C TYR A 178 -17.24 15.85 -26.32
N GLY A 179 -18.29 16.23 -25.58
CA GLY A 179 -18.63 17.63 -25.34
C GLY A 179 -19.09 18.35 -26.60
N GLU A 180 -19.04 19.66 -26.56
CA GLU A 180 -19.52 20.49 -27.67
C GLU A 180 -18.81 20.14 -28.99
N LEU A 181 -19.59 19.87 -30.04
CA LEU A 181 -19.16 19.55 -31.40
C LEU A 181 -19.51 20.68 -32.36
N PRO A 182 -18.74 20.90 -33.45
CA PRO A 182 -19.08 21.88 -34.48
C PRO A 182 -20.48 21.64 -35.04
N THR A 183 -21.13 22.73 -35.43
CA THR A 183 -22.44 22.68 -36.12
C THR A 183 -22.24 23.05 -37.59
N PRO A 184 -22.11 22.06 -38.49
CA PRO A 184 -21.85 22.34 -39.89
C PRO A 184 -23.07 22.84 -40.63
N VAL A 185 -22.82 23.58 -41.72
CA VAL A 185 -23.83 24.05 -42.67
C VAL A 185 -23.42 23.65 -44.09
N LYS A 186 -24.42 23.28 -44.92
CA LYS A 186 -24.23 22.94 -46.32
C LYS A 186 -25.45 23.41 -47.09
N GLU A 187 -25.23 24.15 -48.21
CA GLU A 187 -26.32 24.68 -49.02
C GLU A 187 -27.21 23.54 -49.54
N GLY A 188 -28.52 23.68 -49.36
CA GLY A 188 -29.51 22.71 -49.81
C GLY A 188 -29.60 21.41 -49.00
N SER A 189 -28.90 21.31 -47.89
CA SER A 189 -28.87 20.11 -47.04
C SER A 189 -29.14 20.45 -45.58
N THR A 190 -29.63 19.47 -44.82
CA THR A 190 -29.83 19.60 -43.36
C THR A 190 -28.84 18.68 -42.63
N PHE A 191 -28.11 19.23 -41.68
CA PHE A 191 -27.19 18.42 -40.85
C PHE A 191 -27.96 17.40 -40.03
N ALA A 192 -27.59 16.12 -40.14
CA ALA A 192 -28.22 15.00 -39.44
C ALA A 192 -27.42 14.57 -38.21
N GLY A 193 -26.10 14.80 -38.17
CA GLY A 193 -25.23 14.45 -37.07
C GLY A 193 -23.80 14.15 -37.50
N TRP A 194 -22.93 14.01 -36.54
CA TRP A 194 -21.58 13.49 -36.74
C TRP A 194 -21.60 11.96 -36.68
N GLU A 195 -20.92 11.28 -37.59
CA GLU A 195 -20.87 9.83 -37.66
C GLU A 195 -19.44 9.33 -37.51
N TYR A 196 -19.28 8.22 -36.77
CA TYR A 196 -18.07 7.42 -36.71
C TYR A 196 -18.43 5.92 -36.67
N SER A 197 -17.88 5.14 -37.60
CA SER A 197 -18.06 3.69 -37.69
C SER A 197 -19.53 3.24 -37.60
N GLY A 198 -20.46 3.96 -38.26
CA GLY A 198 -21.89 3.65 -38.29
C GLY A 198 -22.66 4.11 -37.05
N GLN A 199 -22.07 4.88 -36.18
CA GLN A 199 -22.72 5.43 -35.00
C GLN A 199 -22.79 6.94 -35.05
N ILE A 200 -23.92 7.50 -34.65
CA ILE A 200 -24.05 8.96 -34.46
C ILE A 200 -23.40 9.37 -33.16
N ILE A 201 -22.50 10.32 -33.28
CA ILE A 201 -21.74 10.90 -32.15
C ILE A 201 -22.38 12.22 -31.76
N THR A 202 -22.69 12.37 -30.50
CA THR A 202 -23.26 13.58 -29.90
C THR A 202 -22.33 14.13 -28.81
N ALA A 203 -22.64 15.29 -28.30
CA ALA A 203 -21.92 15.89 -27.17
C ALA A 203 -21.87 14.97 -25.94
N ASP A 204 -22.93 14.18 -25.72
CA ASP A 204 -23.06 13.25 -24.56
C ASP A 204 -22.50 11.85 -24.83
N THR A 205 -22.05 11.58 -26.06
CA THR A 205 -21.40 10.31 -26.37
C THR A 205 -20.07 10.19 -25.61
N VAL A 206 -19.84 9.04 -24.96
CA VAL A 206 -18.58 8.77 -24.26
C VAL A 206 -17.50 8.37 -25.25
N VAL A 207 -16.32 8.94 -25.12
CA VAL A 207 -15.13 8.62 -25.92
C VAL A 207 -14.60 7.24 -25.53
N GLN A 208 -14.77 6.27 -26.42
CA GLN A 208 -14.29 4.88 -26.21
C GLN A 208 -13.23 4.47 -27.23
N MET A 209 -12.90 5.34 -28.17
CA MET A 209 -11.85 5.10 -29.17
C MET A 209 -10.48 5.42 -28.59
N THR A 210 -9.49 4.60 -28.89
CA THR A 210 -8.14 4.71 -28.30
C THR A 210 -7.12 5.42 -29.18
N GLY A 211 -7.54 5.92 -30.33
CA GLY A 211 -6.66 6.58 -31.29
C GLY A 211 -7.31 7.77 -31.97
N GLU A 212 -6.50 8.52 -32.75
CA GLU A 212 -6.99 9.58 -33.62
C GLU A 212 -8.09 9.02 -34.53
N HIS A 213 -9.20 9.73 -34.66
CA HIS A 213 -10.30 9.35 -35.54
C HIS A 213 -10.99 10.58 -36.13
N VAL A 214 -11.74 10.32 -37.20
CA VAL A 214 -12.43 11.37 -37.96
C VAL A 214 -13.95 11.23 -37.79
N LEU A 215 -14.60 12.26 -37.35
CA LEU A 215 -16.08 12.36 -37.39
C LEU A 215 -16.47 12.93 -38.72
N THR A 216 -17.36 12.27 -39.46
CA THR A 216 -17.86 12.72 -40.75
C THR A 216 -19.27 13.27 -40.61
N ALA A 217 -19.51 14.43 -41.17
CA ALA A 217 -20.85 15.05 -41.20
C ALA A 217 -21.81 14.25 -42.08
N ILE A 218 -23.00 13.95 -41.57
CA ILE A 218 -24.09 13.35 -42.34
C ILE A 218 -25.13 14.40 -42.69
N TRP A 219 -25.57 14.35 -43.92
CA TRP A 219 -26.51 15.29 -44.50
C TRP A 219 -27.79 14.60 -45.00
N ASN A 220 -28.95 15.24 -44.80
CA ASN A 220 -30.27 14.91 -45.37
C ASN A 220 -30.65 15.84 -46.49
#